data_a17edcd7399e35e13f91765509eefd27
#
_entry.id   a17edcd7399e35e13f91765509eefd27
#
_cell.length_a   1.000
_cell.length_b   1.000
_cell.length_c   1.000
_cell.angle_alpha   90.00
_cell.angle_beta   90.00
_cell.angle_gamma   90.00
#
_symmetry.space_group_name_H-M   'P 1'
#
loop_
_entity.id
_entity.type
_entity.pdbx_description
1 polymer ?
#
loop_
_entity_poly.entity_id
_entity_poly.type
_entity_poly.pdbx_seq_one_letter_code
_entity_poly.pdbx_strand_id
1 'polypeptide(L)'
;MRKIPLIMWPIAGIIALLLIVAAFIVKGTPLAQVSTKASTLVPGESLTMSELKFDQDHEDGQAWELIAKEAHFFDTADMVSLQDVLLKVNSKTDNSYTIRGNEGDYCRKTEEIVLKGDVVGRSASGYQIETSQLTYKQKEESVVTDKPVRVSGPFFKLKGDGLSVDLRSSRFKVWRNVDTTITGGDFF
;
A
#
# COMPACT_ATOMS: atom_id res chain seq x y z
N MET A 1 1.88 -29.71 -63.97
CA MET A 1 2.44 -29.94 -62.60
C MET A 1 3.20 -28.67 -62.21
N ARG A 2 2.60 -27.83 -61.40
CA ARG A 2 3.23 -26.57 -60.93
C ARG A 2 4.11 -26.89 -59.72
N LYS A 3 5.41 -26.70 -59.86
CA LYS A 3 6.38 -26.83 -58.75
C LYS A 3 6.22 -25.63 -57.84
N ILE A 4 5.77 -25.83 -56.62
CA ILE A 4 5.72 -24.82 -55.53
C ILE A 4 7.13 -24.57 -55.11
N PRO A 5 7.64 -23.29 -55.12
CA PRO A 5 9.03 -23.01 -54.75
C PRO A 5 9.25 -23.26 -53.25
N LEU A 6 10.33 -23.98 -52.94
CA LEU A 6 10.77 -24.43 -51.61
C LEU A 6 11.03 -23.29 -50.60
N ILE A 7 10.92 -22.03 -51.04
CA ILE A 7 11.16 -20.81 -50.24
C ILE A 7 9.93 -20.40 -49.40
N MET A 8 8.72 -20.95 -49.66
CA MET A 8 7.52 -20.58 -48.90
C MET A 8 7.38 -21.34 -47.56
N TRP A 9 8.13 -22.35 -47.29
CA TRP A 9 8.02 -23.17 -46.07
C TRP A 9 8.52 -22.45 -44.78
N PRO A 10 9.65 -21.72 -44.80
CA PRO A 10 10.08 -21.00 -43.59
C PRO A 10 9.14 -19.83 -43.25
N ILE A 11 8.49 -19.18 -44.25
CA ILE A 11 7.57 -18.08 -43.99
C ILE A 11 6.27 -18.55 -43.33
N ALA A 12 5.73 -19.70 -43.75
CA ALA A 12 4.55 -20.31 -43.11
C ALA A 12 4.83 -20.72 -41.66
N GLY A 13 6.05 -21.20 -41.37
CA GLY A 13 6.49 -21.53 -39.99
C GLY A 13 6.59 -20.31 -39.09
N ILE A 14 7.08 -19.18 -39.61
CA ILE A 14 7.18 -17.93 -38.84
C ILE A 14 5.76 -17.34 -38.55
N ILE A 15 4.85 -17.39 -39.50
CA ILE A 15 3.48 -16.93 -39.32
C ILE A 15 2.74 -17.81 -38.28
N ALA A 16 2.94 -19.13 -38.32
CA ALA A 16 2.35 -20.04 -37.34
C ALA A 16 2.92 -19.80 -35.94
N LEU A 17 4.24 -19.53 -35.83
CA LEU A 17 4.87 -19.18 -34.55
C LEU A 17 4.33 -17.86 -33.98
N LEU A 18 4.16 -16.82 -34.80
CA LEU A 18 3.60 -15.55 -34.40
C LEU A 18 2.14 -15.66 -33.93
N LEU A 19 1.33 -16.51 -34.58
CA LEU A 19 -0.03 -16.77 -34.15
C LEU A 19 -0.10 -17.54 -32.82
N ILE A 20 0.83 -18.45 -32.59
CA ILE A 20 0.94 -19.17 -31.31
C ILE A 20 1.34 -18.21 -30.18
N VAL A 21 2.33 -17.33 -30.42
CA VAL A 21 2.75 -16.30 -29.45
C VAL A 21 1.63 -15.32 -29.16
N ALA A 22 0.89 -14.87 -30.19
CA ALA A 22 -0.29 -14.01 -30.00
C ALA A 22 -1.39 -14.70 -29.20
N ALA A 23 -1.65 -16.00 -29.44
CA ALA A 23 -2.61 -16.78 -28.66
C ALA A 23 -2.17 -17.00 -27.20
N PHE A 24 -0.84 -17.07 -26.92
CA PHE A 24 -0.31 -17.15 -25.57
C PHE A 24 -0.41 -15.81 -24.83
N ILE A 25 -0.19 -14.68 -25.52
CA ILE A 25 -0.33 -13.35 -24.95
C ILE A 25 -1.80 -13.06 -24.57
N VAL A 26 -2.76 -13.52 -25.40
CA VAL A 26 -4.19 -13.35 -25.13
C VAL A 26 -4.71 -14.27 -24.00
N LYS A 27 -4.03 -15.41 -23.75
CA LYS A 27 -4.43 -16.37 -22.69
C LYS A 27 -3.67 -16.19 -21.36
N GLY A 28 -2.70 -15.28 -21.29
CA GLY A 28 -1.72 -15.18 -20.21
C GLY A 28 -1.96 -14.06 -19.19
N THR A 29 -3.08 -13.37 -19.16
CA THR A 29 -3.42 -12.50 -18.04
C THR A 29 -4.67 -13.05 -17.35
N PRO A 30 -4.57 -13.64 -16.15
CA PRO A 30 -5.72 -13.71 -15.28
C PRO A 30 -6.06 -12.27 -14.89
N LEU A 31 -7.01 -11.66 -15.62
CA LEU A 31 -7.69 -10.48 -15.13
C LEU A 31 -8.27 -10.87 -13.78
N ALA A 32 -7.74 -10.29 -12.71
CA ALA A 32 -8.37 -10.32 -11.43
C ALA A 32 -9.83 -9.91 -11.65
N GLN A 33 -10.74 -10.82 -11.38
CA GLN A 33 -12.16 -10.52 -11.43
C GLN A 33 -12.46 -9.57 -10.27
N VAL A 34 -12.36 -8.27 -10.58
CA VAL A 34 -13.03 -7.26 -9.78
C VAL A 34 -14.50 -7.51 -9.99
N SER A 35 -15.15 -8.05 -8.97
CA SER A 35 -16.60 -8.22 -8.95
C SER A 35 -17.23 -6.83 -8.80
N THR A 36 -17.24 -6.10 -9.90
CA THR A 36 -17.82 -4.76 -9.97
C THR A 36 -19.32 -4.93 -10.18
N LYS A 37 -20.08 -4.72 -9.13
CA LYS A 37 -21.50 -4.38 -9.28
C LYS A 37 -21.51 -2.98 -9.89
N ALA A 38 -21.59 -2.91 -11.22
CA ALA A 38 -21.61 -1.66 -11.95
C ALA A 38 -22.86 -0.86 -11.57
N SER A 39 -22.70 0.17 -10.78
CA SER A 39 -23.67 1.25 -10.65
C SER A 39 -23.51 2.18 -11.85
N THR A 40 -24.61 2.49 -12.51
CA THR A 40 -24.68 3.40 -13.65
C THR A 40 -24.23 4.79 -13.19
N LEU A 41 -23.07 5.23 -13.68
CA LEU A 41 -22.52 6.53 -13.34
C LEU A 41 -23.32 7.65 -14.01
N VAL A 42 -23.85 8.55 -13.19
CA VAL A 42 -24.36 9.86 -13.65
C VAL A 42 -23.16 10.83 -13.64
N PRO A 43 -22.98 11.68 -14.65
CA PRO A 43 -21.85 12.63 -14.68
C PRO A 43 -21.82 13.49 -13.42
N GLY A 44 -20.74 13.39 -12.64
CA GLY A 44 -20.54 14.10 -11.37
C GLY A 44 -20.69 13.26 -10.11
N GLU A 45 -21.09 11.98 -10.20
CA GLU A 45 -21.13 11.07 -9.05
C GLU A 45 -19.79 10.37 -8.83
N SER A 46 -19.35 10.34 -7.57
CA SER A 46 -18.20 9.57 -7.13
C SER A 46 -18.55 8.07 -7.14
N LEU A 47 -17.65 7.24 -7.70
CA LEU A 47 -17.78 5.79 -7.60
C LEU A 47 -17.51 5.36 -6.16
N THR A 48 -18.47 4.68 -5.53
CA THR A 48 -18.29 4.04 -4.23
C THR A 48 -18.07 2.56 -4.42
N MET A 49 -17.01 2.03 -3.82
CA MET A 49 -16.70 0.61 -3.79
C MET A 49 -16.72 0.13 -2.34
N SER A 50 -17.37 -1.02 -2.12
CA SER A 50 -17.30 -1.74 -0.84
C SER A 50 -16.19 -2.79 -0.91
N GLU A 51 -15.44 -2.94 0.18
CA GLU A 51 -14.33 -3.91 0.29
C GLU A 51 -13.24 -3.70 -0.76
N LEU A 52 -12.57 -2.53 -0.69
CA LEU A 52 -11.38 -2.31 -1.51
C LEU A 52 -10.19 -3.07 -0.92
N LYS A 53 -9.53 -3.84 -1.77
CA LYS A 53 -8.20 -4.38 -1.52
C LYS A 53 -7.28 -3.95 -2.64
N PHE A 54 -6.19 -3.32 -2.30
CA PHE A 54 -5.13 -2.92 -3.22
C PHE A 54 -3.80 -3.42 -2.68
N ASP A 55 -3.06 -4.12 -3.50
CA ASP A 55 -1.74 -4.65 -3.19
C ASP A 55 -0.74 -4.23 -4.27
N GLN A 56 0.47 -3.96 -3.86
CA GLN A 56 1.57 -3.64 -4.75
C GLN A 56 2.86 -4.29 -4.25
N ASP A 57 3.43 -5.11 -5.11
CA ASP A 57 4.75 -5.70 -4.94
C ASP A 57 5.76 -4.91 -5.75
N HIS A 58 6.91 -4.62 -5.15
CA HIS A 58 8.06 -4.05 -5.84
C HIS A 58 9.10 -5.11 -6.12
N GLU A 59 9.78 -5.02 -7.27
CA GLU A 59 10.84 -5.96 -7.68
C GLU A 59 11.97 -6.08 -6.64
N ASP A 60 12.11 -5.10 -5.77
CA ASP A 60 13.10 -5.04 -4.72
C ASP A 60 12.69 -5.71 -3.40
N GLY A 61 11.52 -6.40 -3.37
CA GLY A 61 11.03 -7.17 -2.23
C GLY A 61 10.25 -6.38 -1.20
N GLN A 62 9.96 -5.10 -1.45
CA GLN A 62 9.01 -4.34 -0.67
C GLN A 62 7.60 -4.63 -1.17
N ALA A 63 6.68 -4.85 -0.25
CA ALA A 63 5.26 -5.04 -0.56
C ALA A 63 4.40 -4.23 0.40
N TRP A 64 3.30 -3.70 -0.08
CA TRP A 64 2.29 -3.12 0.79
C TRP A 64 0.88 -3.52 0.33
N GLU A 65 -0.01 -3.64 1.28
CA GLU A 65 -1.40 -4.00 1.09
C GLU A 65 -2.29 -2.98 1.79
N LEU A 66 -3.23 -2.38 1.07
CA LEU A 66 -4.23 -1.46 1.57
C LEU A 66 -5.60 -2.13 1.50
N ILE A 67 -6.26 -2.22 2.62
CA ILE A 67 -7.62 -2.74 2.74
C ILE A 67 -8.49 -1.63 3.29
N ALA A 68 -9.65 -1.39 2.69
CA ALA A 68 -10.65 -0.46 3.19
C ALA A 68 -12.05 -1.06 3.05
N LYS A 69 -12.90 -0.80 4.01
CA LYS A 69 -14.30 -1.24 3.97
C LYS A 69 -15.09 -0.51 2.90
N GLU A 70 -14.83 0.78 2.71
CA GLU A 70 -15.41 1.59 1.66
C GLU A 70 -14.36 2.49 1.02
N ALA A 71 -14.47 2.72 -0.28
CA ALA A 71 -13.63 3.61 -1.05
C ALA A 71 -14.49 4.51 -1.96
N HIS A 72 -14.24 5.80 -1.91
CA HIS A 72 -14.89 6.82 -2.72
C HIS A 72 -13.89 7.41 -3.70
N PHE A 73 -14.15 7.21 -4.98
CA PHE A 73 -13.34 7.74 -6.09
C PHE A 73 -13.99 9.03 -6.60
N PHE A 74 -13.22 10.10 -6.65
CA PHE A 74 -13.66 11.38 -7.20
C PHE A 74 -13.15 11.54 -8.64
N ASP A 75 -14.04 11.88 -9.56
CA ASP A 75 -13.77 11.90 -11.01
C ASP A 75 -12.70 12.94 -11.40
N THR A 76 -12.54 14.01 -10.60
CA THR A 76 -11.62 15.11 -10.86
C THR A 76 -10.38 15.14 -9.96
N ALA A 77 -10.27 14.23 -9.01
CA ALA A 77 -9.19 14.22 -8.04
C ALA A 77 -8.34 12.95 -8.16
N ASP A 78 -7.02 13.13 -8.15
CA ASP A 78 -6.08 12.01 -7.99
C ASP A 78 -6.13 11.39 -6.57
N MET A 79 -7.26 11.54 -5.90
CA MET A 79 -7.49 11.14 -4.51
C MET A 79 -8.60 10.11 -4.40
N VAL A 80 -8.40 9.16 -3.51
CA VAL A 80 -9.39 8.17 -3.10
C VAL A 80 -9.59 8.30 -1.60
N SER A 81 -10.81 8.59 -1.16
CA SER A 81 -11.16 8.59 0.26
C SER A 81 -11.59 7.21 0.69
N LEU A 82 -11.15 6.79 1.87
CA LEU A 82 -11.25 5.43 2.38
C LEU A 82 -11.86 5.44 3.78
N GLN A 83 -12.61 4.39 4.12
CA GLN A 83 -13.15 4.17 5.45
C GLN A 83 -12.71 2.82 6.02
N ASP A 84 -12.50 2.75 7.34
CA ASP A 84 -12.03 1.57 8.07
C ASP A 84 -10.76 0.97 7.40
N VAL A 85 -9.68 1.72 7.47
CA VAL A 85 -8.46 1.44 6.70
C VAL A 85 -7.50 0.56 7.49
N LEU A 86 -6.98 -0.45 6.82
CA LEU A 86 -5.87 -1.28 7.26
C LEU A 86 -4.76 -1.24 6.20
N LEU A 87 -3.62 -0.67 6.55
CA LEU A 87 -2.40 -0.67 5.74
C LEU A 87 -1.40 -1.66 6.34
N LYS A 88 -0.93 -2.59 5.53
CA LYS A 88 0.19 -3.49 5.87
C LYS A 88 1.38 -3.12 5.00
N VAL A 89 2.54 -3.00 5.59
CA VAL A 89 3.79 -2.73 4.89
C VAL A 89 4.82 -3.77 5.30
N ASN A 90 5.36 -4.47 4.33
CA ASN A 90 6.47 -5.39 4.51
C ASN A 90 7.74 -4.69 4.06
N SER A 91 8.68 -4.49 4.98
CA SER A 91 9.98 -3.91 4.66
C SER A 91 10.95 -4.99 4.22
N LYS A 92 11.96 -4.61 3.44
CA LYS A 92 13.07 -5.49 2.99
C LYS A 92 13.84 -6.17 4.14
N THR A 93 13.72 -5.67 5.36
CA THR A 93 14.42 -6.16 6.56
C THR A 93 13.60 -7.17 7.37
N ASP A 94 12.64 -7.88 6.77
CA ASP A 94 11.69 -8.81 7.42
C ASP A 94 10.83 -8.16 8.53
N ASN A 95 10.80 -6.84 8.63
CA ASN A 95 9.91 -6.14 9.52
C ASN A 95 8.56 -5.88 8.83
N SER A 96 7.50 -6.38 9.41
CA SER A 96 6.15 -6.05 8.99
C SER A 96 5.55 -4.98 9.90
N TYR A 97 4.83 -4.07 9.27
CA TYR A 97 4.12 -2.98 9.94
C TYR A 97 2.64 -3.05 9.58
N THR A 98 1.80 -2.83 10.54
CA THR A 98 0.35 -2.76 10.36
C THR A 98 -0.13 -1.44 10.91
N ILE A 99 -0.87 -0.66 10.10
CA ILE A 99 -1.39 0.65 10.50
C ILE A 99 -2.89 0.65 10.25
N ARG A 100 -3.68 1.03 11.25
CA ARG A 100 -5.14 1.16 11.16
C ARG A 100 -5.54 2.59 11.41
N GLY A 101 -6.63 3.01 10.76
CA GLY A 101 -7.28 4.29 10.97
C GLY A 101 -8.74 4.21 10.58
N ASN A 102 -9.59 5.07 11.16
CA ASN A 102 -11.02 5.10 10.85
C ASN A 102 -11.26 5.61 9.43
N GLU A 103 -10.44 6.55 8.99
CA GLU A 103 -10.51 7.16 7.66
C GLU A 103 -9.14 7.20 7.02
N GLY A 104 -9.09 7.27 5.70
CA GLY A 104 -7.86 7.43 4.93
C GLY A 104 -8.08 8.20 3.63
N ASP A 105 -7.04 8.88 3.18
CA ASP A 105 -6.99 9.49 1.85
C ASP A 105 -5.74 8.96 1.15
N TYR A 106 -5.91 8.35 -0.01
CA TYR A 106 -4.81 7.94 -0.88
C TYR A 106 -4.66 8.91 -2.04
N CYS A 107 -3.51 9.54 -2.15
CA CYS A 107 -3.15 10.39 -3.28
C CYS A 107 -2.31 9.61 -4.28
N ARG A 108 -2.87 9.30 -5.45
CA ARG A 108 -2.17 8.53 -6.52
C ARG A 108 -0.96 9.26 -7.09
N LYS A 109 -1.00 10.59 -7.13
CA LYS A 109 0.09 11.40 -7.70
C LYS A 109 1.34 11.43 -6.82
N THR A 110 1.16 11.56 -5.51
CA THR A 110 2.27 11.60 -4.54
C THR A 110 2.62 10.23 -4.00
N GLU A 111 1.72 9.25 -4.15
CA GLU A 111 1.81 7.91 -3.54
C GLU A 111 1.86 7.99 -2.01
N GLU A 112 1.06 8.91 -1.46
CA GLU A 112 0.93 9.10 -0.03
C GLU A 112 -0.44 8.59 0.45
N ILE A 113 -0.44 7.95 1.62
CA ILE A 113 -1.64 7.53 2.32
C ILE A 113 -1.71 8.29 3.64
N VAL A 114 -2.74 9.10 3.82
CA VAL A 114 -3.03 9.81 5.07
C VAL A 114 -4.10 9.04 5.82
N LEU A 115 -3.78 8.54 7.01
CA LEU A 115 -4.72 7.87 7.90
C LEU A 115 -5.14 8.83 9.00
N LYS A 116 -6.42 8.80 9.39
CA LYS A 116 -7.03 9.69 10.38
C LYS A 116 -7.97 8.91 11.30
N GLY A 117 -8.20 9.46 12.50
CA GLY A 117 -9.10 8.91 13.50
C GLY A 117 -8.54 7.65 14.16
N ASP A 118 -8.17 7.74 15.44
CA ASP A 118 -7.68 6.64 16.27
C ASP A 118 -6.62 5.77 15.57
N VAL A 119 -5.63 6.44 14.98
CA VAL A 119 -4.60 5.76 14.20
C VAL A 119 -3.68 4.96 15.12
N VAL A 120 -3.57 3.65 14.83
CA VAL A 120 -2.71 2.72 15.57
C VAL A 120 -1.79 1.99 14.61
N GLY A 121 -0.48 2.23 14.75
CA GLY A 121 0.58 1.50 14.05
C GLY A 121 1.21 0.44 14.94
N ARG A 122 1.50 -0.75 14.40
CA ARG A 122 2.22 -1.83 15.10
C ARG A 122 3.31 -2.39 14.22
N SER A 123 4.45 -2.71 14.82
CA SER A 123 5.51 -3.48 14.17
C SER A 123 5.52 -4.92 14.68
N ALA A 124 6.05 -5.86 13.90
CA ALA A 124 6.26 -7.25 14.33
C ALA A 124 7.21 -7.36 15.53
N SER A 125 8.11 -6.37 15.71
CA SER A 125 9.04 -6.29 16.84
C SER A 125 8.43 -5.75 18.15
N GLY A 126 7.10 -5.57 18.21
CA GLY A 126 6.37 -5.22 19.42
C GLY A 126 6.28 -3.72 19.73
N TYR A 127 6.62 -2.85 18.78
CA TYR A 127 6.39 -1.42 18.93
C TYR A 127 4.97 -1.05 18.50
N GLN A 128 4.36 -0.11 19.22
CA GLN A 128 3.05 0.47 18.91
C GLN A 128 3.13 1.99 18.91
N ILE A 129 2.46 2.61 17.96
CA ILE A 129 2.30 4.06 17.82
C ILE A 129 0.79 4.36 17.84
N GLU A 130 0.39 5.36 18.60
CA GLU A 130 -0.98 5.88 18.64
C GLU A 130 -0.95 7.38 18.36
N THR A 131 -1.81 7.84 17.45
CA THR A 131 -1.95 9.25 17.09
C THR A 131 -3.32 9.51 16.44
N SER A 132 -3.69 10.75 16.25
CA SER A 132 -4.95 11.10 15.57
C SER A 132 -4.82 11.14 14.04
N GLN A 133 -3.60 11.28 13.51
CA GLN A 133 -3.33 11.31 12.07
C GLN A 133 -1.92 10.82 11.80
N LEU A 134 -1.71 10.15 10.66
CA LEU A 134 -0.43 9.62 10.25
C LEU A 134 -0.36 9.56 8.73
N THR A 135 0.75 9.96 8.14
CA THR A 135 0.99 9.91 6.70
C THR A 135 2.04 8.85 6.41
N TYR A 136 1.70 7.86 5.60
CA TYR A 136 2.65 6.93 4.99
C TYR A 136 3.08 7.48 3.63
N LYS A 137 4.37 7.63 3.45
CA LYS A 137 5.02 8.09 2.22
C LYS A 137 5.73 6.91 1.56
N GLN A 138 5.12 6.36 0.53
CA GLN A 138 5.59 5.13 -0.11
C GLN A 138 6.99 5.28 -0.67
N LYS A 139 7.26 6.34 -1.45
CA LYS A 139 8.56 6.60 -2.09
C LYS A 139 9.70 6.74 -1.09
N GLU A 140 9.41 7.29 0.08
CA GLU A 140 10.37 7.53 1.14
C GLU A 140 10.50 6.34 2.10
N GLU A 141 9.59 5.35 2.00
CA GLU A 141 9.42 4.27 2.97
C GLU A 141 9.38 4.81 4.40
N SER A 142 8.60 5.86 4.61
CA SER A 142 8.56 6.58 5.87
C SER A 142 7.14 6.83 6.33
N VAL A 143 7.01 6.98 7.65
CA VAL A 143 5.76 7.33 8.31
C VAL A 143 5.98 8.60 9.10
N VAL A 144 5.10 9.59 8.92
CA VAL A 144 5.25 10.89 9.59
C VAL A 144 3.93 11.38 10.16
N THR A 145 4.01 12.14 11.26
CA THR A 145 2.90 12.93 11.79
C THR A 145 3.42 14.17 12.50
N ASP A 146 2.63 15.22 12.50
CA ASP A 146 2.84 16.45 13.29
C ASP A 146 1.98 16.49 14.57
N LYS A 147 1.11 15.50 14.75
CA LYS A 147 0.16 15.38 15.86
C LYS A 147 0.82 14.81 17.12
N PRO A 148 0.17 14.95 18.30
CA PRO A 148 0.60 14.24 19.49
C PRO A 148 0.66 12.74 19.27
N VAL A 149 1.71 12.11 19.79
CA VAL A 149 1.94 10.67 19.64
C VAL A 149 2.19 10.01 20.98
N ARG A 150 1.78 8.75 21.08
CA ARG A 150 2.25 7.79 22.09
C ARG A 150 2.98 6.67 21.39
N VAL A 151 4.19 6.39 21.84
CA VAL A 151 4.99 5.26 21.35
C VAL A 151 5.21 4.33 22.52
N SER A 152 4.87 3.06 22.36
CA SER A 152 5.19 2.01 23.33
C SER A 152 6.05 0.94 22.68
N GLY A 153 7.07 0.54 23.39
CA GLY A 153 7.96 -0.56 23.03
C GLY A 153 8.02 -1.58 24.16
N PRO A 154 8.81 -2.64 23.99
CA PRO A 154 8.96 -3.69 25.02
C PRO A 154 9.44 -3.16 26.36
N PHE A 155 10.26 -2.08 26.36
CA PHE A 155 10.95 -1.59 27.56
C PHE A 155 10.65 -0.11 27.86
N PHE A 156 9.82 0.57 27.09
CA PHE A 156 9.56 2.00 27.30
C PHE A 156 8.16 2.41 26.81
N LYS A 157 7.69 3.52 27.37
CA LYS A 157 6.57 4.29 26.87
C LYS A 157 7.03 5.73 26.68
N LEU A 158 6.68 6.34 25.56
CA LEU A 158 7.05 7.69 25.19
C LEU A 158 5.82 8.46 24.74
N LYS A 159 5.72 9.70 25.15
CA LYS A 159 4.76 10.69 24.63
C LYS A 159 5.53 11.86 24.03
N GLY A 160 4.95 12.52 23.04
CA GLY A 160 5.53 13.71 22.45
C GLY A 160 4.68 14.25 21.30
N ASP A 161 5.20 15.26 20.63
CA ASP A 161 4.54 15.90 19.49
C ASP A 161 5.41 15.74 18.24
N GLY A 162 4.77 15.20 17.19
CA GLY A 162 5.42 14.91 15.94
C GLY A 162 6.32 13.68 15.99
N LEU A 163 6.22 12.85 14.95
CA LEU A 163 6.96 11.60 14.80
C LEU A 163 7.38 11.43 13.35
N SER A 164 8.57 10.89 13.14
CA SER A 164 9.02 10.33 11.88
C SER A 164 9.57 8.93 12.13
N VAL A 165 9.17 7.95 11.31
CA VAL A 165 9.70 6.59 11.31
C VAL A 165 10.26 6.30 9.92
N ASP A 166 11.51 5.90 9.85
CA ASP A 166 12.13 5.32 8.66
C ASP A 166 11.95 3.79 8.74
N LEU A 167 11.13 3.24 7.84
CA LEU A 167 10.78 1.82 7.86
C LEU A 167 11.93 0.92 7.37
N ARG A 168 12.86 1.46 6.57
CA ARG A 168 14.06 0.75 6.10
C ARG A 168 15.03 0.48 7.23
N SER A 169 15.31 1.52 7.99
CA SER A 169 16.28 1.44 9.10
C SER A 169 15.64 1.09 10.44
N SER A 170 14.31 0.99 10.50
CA SER A 170 13.53 0.81 11.74
C SER A 170 13.86 1.85 12.81
N ARG A 171 14.18 3.07 12.39
CA ARG A 171 14.50 4.19 13.29
C ARG A 171 13.32 5.13 13.38
N PHE A 172 13.08 5.66 14.58
CA PHE A 172 12.09 6.69 14.79
C PHE A 172 12.66 7.91 15.50
N LYS A 173 12.04 9.06 15.29
CA LYS A 173 12.38 10.34 15.95
C LYS A 173 11.10 11.04 16.37
N VAL A 174 11.01 11.44 17.61
CA VAL A 174 9.96 12.33 18.14
C VAL A 174 10.55 13.72 18.32
N TRP A 175 9.81 14.76 17.96
CA TRP A 175 10.43 16.09 17.76
C TRP A 175 10.32 17.02 18.95
N ARG A 176 9.21 16.99 19.69
CA ARG A 176 8.93 17.98 20.76
C ARG A 176 8.22 17.33 21.92
N ASN A 177 8.32 18.00 23.09
CA ASN A 177 7.59 17.66 24.32
C ASN A 177 7.71 16.18 24.69
N VAL A 178 8.94 15.66 24.59
CA VAL A 178 9.20 14.24 24.77
C VAL A 178 9.24 13.90 26.25
N ASP A 179 8.34 13.04 26.69
CA ASP A 179 8.33 12.42 28.01
C ASP A 179 8.46 10.90 27.85
N THR A 180 9.44 10.31 28.53
CA THR A 180 9.74 8.88 28.38
C THR A 180 9.75 8.19 29.74
N THR A 181 9.00 7.10 29.86
CA THR A 181 9.00 6.21 30.99
C THR A 181 9.59 4.85 30.60
N ILE A 182 10.62 4.42 31.29
CA ILE A 182 11.21 3.10 31.11
C ILE A 182 10.43 2.12 31.98
N THR A 183 9.89 1.05 31.38
CA THR A 183 9.11 0.01 32.05
C THR A 183 9.89 -1.29 32.00
N GLY A 184 10.41 -1.71 33.17
CA GLY A 184 10.98 -3.05 33.36
C GLY A 184 12.43 -3.15 32.94
N GLY A 185 13.25 -3.31 33.92
CA GLY A 185 14.64 -3.73 33.88
C GLY A 185 15.16 -3.60 35.30
N ASP A 186 15.20 -4.69 36.03
CA ASP A 186 16.14 -4.77 37.14
C ASP A 186 17.53 -4.63 36.51
N PHE A 187 18.04 -3.39 36.53
CA PHE A 187 19.43 -3.13 36.18
C PHE A 187 20.30 -3.51 37.37
N PHE A 188 20.59 -4.82 37.46
CA PHE A 188 21.67 -5.32 38.33
C PHE A 188 22.53 -6.30 37.54
#